data_51c2ae3f67cd8b5f5a038341d3776dc1
#
_entry.id   51c2ae3f67cd8b5f5a038341d3776dc1
#
_cell.length_a   1.000
_cell.length_b   1.000
_cell.length_c   1.000
_cell.angle_alpha   90.00
_cell.angle_beta   90.00
_cell.angle_gamma   90.00
#
_symmetry.space_group_name_H-M   'P 1'
#
loop_
_entity.id
_entity.type
_entity.pdbx_description
1 polymer ?
#
loop_
_entity_poly.entity_id
_entity_poly.type
_entity_poly.pdbx_seq_one_letter_code
_entity_poly.pdbx_strand_id
1 'polypeptide(L)' 'MNAETIRDFLRREPFEPFVIRMSNGEVHEVRHPECAFVMKTRVIVYYPDDDRSVTCSLIHVNSVEALQAS' A
#
# COMPACT_ATOMS: atom_id res chain seq x y z
N MET A 1 8.93 -7.80 3.35
CA MET A 1 7.45 -7.88 3.27
C MET A 1 7.07 -8.76 2.10
N ASN A 2 6.13 -9.63 2.32
CA ASN A 2 5.65 -10.56 1.30
C ASN A 2 4.56 -9.87 0.46
N ALA A 3 4.65 -9.99 -0.87
CA ALA A 3 3.66 -9.39 -1.77
C ALA A 3 2.23 -9.87 -1.47
N GLU A 4 2.07 -11.13 -1.07
CA GLU A 4 0.74 -11.68 -0.77
C GLU A 4 0.07 -10.97 0.41
N THR A 5 0.84 -10.51 1.38
CA THR A 5 0.28 -9.74 2.50
C THR A 5 -0.43 -8.49 1.99
N ILE A 6 0.20 -7.77 1.05
CA ILE A 6 -0.40 -6.57 0.49
C ILE A 6 -1.59 -6.91 -0.42
N ARG A 7 -1.47 -7.99 -1.19
CA ARG A 7 -2.59 -8.44 -2.03
C ARG A 7 -3.80 -8.80 -1.18
N ASP A 8 -3.60 -9.40 -0.01
CA ASP A 8 -4.71 -9.74 0.89
C ASP A 8 -5.44 -8.49 1.36
N PHE A 9 -4.72 -7.41 1.66
CA PHE A 9 -5.36 -6.15 2.01
C PHE A 9 -6.19 -5.60 0.85
N LEU A 10 -5.70 -5.75 -0.38
CA LEU A 10 -6.41 -5.26 -1.56
C LEU A 10 -7.66 -6.09 -1.89
N ARG A 11 -7.70 -7.35 -1.46
CA ARG A 11 -8.81 -8.26 -1.76
C ARG A 11 -9.92 -8.25 -0.72
N ARG A 12 -9.76 -7.50 0.38
CA ARG A 12 -10.77 -7.48 1.44
C ARG A 12 -12.12 -7.00 0.93
N GLU A 13 -13.18 -7.66 1.39
CA GLU A 13 -14.56 -7.35 1.05
C GLU A 13 -15.35 -7.06 2.33
N PRO A 14 -15.79 -5.81 2.56
CA PRO A 14 -15.51 -4.63 1.73
C PRO A 14 -14.06 -4.18 1.87
N PHE A 15 -13.58 -3.43 0.88
CA PHE A 15 -12.22 -2.90 0.93
C PHE A 15 -12.08 -1.91 2.07
N GLU A 16 -10.99 -2.03 2.82
CA GLU A 16 -10.66 -1.10 3.90
C GLU A 16 -9.35 -0.40 3.55
N PRO A 17 -9.33 0.95 3.60
CA PRO A 17 -8.08 1.68 3.37
C PRO A 17 -6.98 1.20 4.33
N PHE A 18 -5.75 1.22 3.85
CA PHE A 18 -4.62 0.79 4.66
C PHE A 18 -3.40 1.67 4.37
N VAL A 19 -2.40 1.56 5.24
CA VAL A 19 -1.14 2.28 5.07
C VAL A 19 0.00 1.30 4.93
N ILE A 20 0.98 1.70 4.13
CA ILE A 20 2.25 1.00 3.95
C ILE A 20 3.32 1.86 4.60
N ARG A 21 3.98 1.31 5.64
CA ARG A 21 5.05 2.02 6.34
C ARG A 21 6.38 1.52 5.85
N MET A 22 7.21 2.45 5.41
CA MET A 22 8.54 2.15 4.89
C MET A 22 9.58 2.24 6.00
N SER A 23 10.70 1.54 5.82
CA SER A 23 11.78 1.56 6.82
C SER A 23 12.44 2.92 6.97
N ASN A 24 12.30 3.80 5.98
CA ASN A 24 12.84 5.17 6.06
C ASN A 24 11.88 6.16 6.72
N GLY A 25 10.74 5.68 7.24
CA GLY A 25 9.75 6.52 7.91
C GLY A 25 8.64 7.03 7.02
N GLU A 26 8.73 6.82 5.71
CA GLU A 26 7.64 7.22 4.81
C GLU A 26 6.41 6.36 5.07
N VAL A 27 5.24 6.96 4.89
CA VAL A 27 3.95 6.31 5.04
C VAL A 27 3.14 6.61 3.79
N HIS A 28 2.61 5.55 3.16
CA HIS A 28 1.79 5.69 1.96
C HIS A 28 0.41 5.12 2.23
N GLU A 29 -0.62 5.93 1.97
CA GLU A 29 -2.01 5.51 2.17
C GLU A 29 -2.58 4.95 0.88
N VAL A 30 -3.25 3.81 0.97
CA VAL A 30 -3.99 3.22 -0.13
C VAL A 30 -5.47 3.33 0.24
N ARG A 31 -6.18 4.25 -0.41
CA ARG A 31 -7.57 4.55 -0.07
C ARG A 31 -8.57 3.80 -0.94
N HIS A 32 -8.12 3.31 -2.10
CA HIS A 32 -8.96 2.56 -3.03
C HIS A 32 -8.13 1.42 -3.61
N PRO A 33 -8.74 0.26 -3.89
CA PRO A 33 -7.95 -0.89 -4.35
C PRO A 33 -7.27 -0.66 -5.71
N GLU A 34 -7.80 0.21 -6.55
CA GLU A 34 -7.18 0.54 -7.83
C GLU A 34 -5.99 1.49 -7.69
N CYS A 35 -5.70 1.98 -6.48
CA CYS A 35 -4.59 2.89 -6.25
C CYS A 35 -3.30 2.19 -5.86
N ALA A 36 -3.27 0.86 -5.85
CA ALA A 36 -2.06 0.11 -5.57
C ALA A 36 -1.91 -1.02 -6.58
N PHE A 37 -0.70 -1.18 -7.07
CA PHE A 37 -0.36 -2.25 -8.01
C PHE A 37 0.80 -3.05 -7.43
N VAL A 38 0.56 -4.32 -7.13
CA VAL A 38 1.55 -5.18 -6.47
C VAL A 38 2.28 -6.01 -7.51
N MET A 39 3.61 -5.90 -7.50
CA MET A 39 4.50 -6.69 -8.33
C MET A 39 5.20 -7.73 -7.46
N LYS A 40 6.13 -8.49 -8.04
CA LYS A 40 6.84 -9.51 -7.26
C LYS A 40 7.71 -8.91 -6.15
N THR A 41 8.39 -7.81 -6.43
CA THR A 41 9.38 -7.24 -5.51
C THR A 41 9.06 -5.82 -5.09
N ARG A 42 7.96 -5.25 -5.60
CA ARG A 42 7.63 -3.85 -5.32
C ARG A 42 6.13 -3.64 -5.40
N VAL A 43 5.67 -2.53 -4.83
CA VAL A 43 4.29 -2.09 -4.97
C VAL A 43 4.31 -0.64 -5.44
N ILE A 44 3.43 -0.32 -6.38
CA ILE A 44 3.29 1.04 -6.88
C ILE A 44 2.02 1.61 -6.26
N VAL A 45 2.15 2.77 -5.59
CA VAL A 45 1.01 3.47 -5.00
C VAL A 45 0.72 4.70 -5.83
N TYR A 46 -0.52 4.85 -6.25
CA TYR A 46 -0.96 5.95 -7.09
C TYR A 46 -1.76 6.95 -6.26
N TYR A 47 -1.42 8.22 -6.42
CA TYR A 47 -2.10 9.33 -5.76
C TYR A 47 -2.83 10.14 -6.83
N PRO A 48 -4.13 9.88 -7.04
CA PRO A 48 -4.86 10.51 -8.16
C PRO A 48 -4.98 12.02 -8.04
N ASP A 49 -5.04 12.55 -6.82
CA ASP A 49 -5.16 14.02 -6.64
C ASP A 49 -3.96 14.78 -7.20
N ASP A 50 -2.77 14.17 -7.12
CA ASP A 50 -1.53 14.78 -7.57
C ASP A 50 -1.06 14.21 -8.91
N ASP A 51 -1.76 13.23 -9.45
CA ASP A 51 -1.32 12.47 -10.62
C ASP A 51 0.12 11.98 -10.43
N ARG A 52 0.40 11.42 -9.27
CA ARG A 52 1.72 11.00 -8.84
C ARG A 52 1.71 9.52 -8.48
N SER A 53 2.81 8.84 -8.74
CA SER A 53 2.97 7.47 -8.29
C SER A 53 4.28 7.32 -7.53
N VAL A 54 4.30 6.39 -6.58
CA VAL A 54 5.48 6.08 -5.78
C VAL A 54 5.71 4.58 -5.86
N THR A 55 6.93 4.19 -6.15
CA THR A 55 7.33 2.77 -6.16
C THR A 55 7.99 2.43 -4.85
N CYS A 56 7.43 1.43 -4.15
CA CYS A 56 7.93 0.98 -2.85
C CYS A 56 8.53 -0.40 -3.02
N SER A 57 9.81 -0.53 -2.69
CA SER A 57 10.46 -1.84 -2.69
C SER A 57 9.96 -2.65 -1.49
N LEU A 58 9.54 -3.89 -1.72
CA LEU A 58 8.98 -4.72 -0.64
C LEU A 58 9.99 -5.01 0.46
N ILE A 59 11.28 -5.06 0.14
CA ILE A 59 12.31 -5.29 1.17
C ILE A 59 12.43 -4.13 2.14
N HIS A 60 11.91 -2.96 1.79
CA HIS A 60 11.93 -1.78 2.65
C HIS A 60 10.58 -1.48 3.28
N VAL A 61 9.59 -2.34 3.07
CA VAL A 61 8.29 -2.19 3.73
C VAL A 61 8.41 -2.76 5.15
N ASN A 62 8.12 -1.92 6.13
CA ASN A 62 8.21 -2.28 7.53
C ASN A 62 6.92 -2.93 8.02
N SER A 63 5.78 -2.34 7.67
CA SER A 63 4.49 -2.87 8.08
C SER A 63 3.39 -2.40 7.13
N VAL A 64 2.29 -3.13 7.15
CA VAL A 64 1.06 -2.74 6.46
C VAL A 64 -0.05 -2.83 7.48
N GLU A 65 -0.81 -1.76 7.64
CA GLU A 65 -1.81 -1.65 8.69
C GLU A 65 -3.10 -1.06 8.15
N ALA A 66 -4.23 -1.56 8.62
CA ALA A 66 -5.51 -0.95 8.29
C ALA A 66 -5.53 0.49 8.79
N LEU A 67 -6.02 1.40 7.96
CA LEU A 67 -6.17 2.79 8.35
C LEU A 67 -7.38 2.89 9.27
N GLN A 68 -7.15 3.32 10.51
CA GLN A 68 -8.24 3.39 11.48
C GLN A 68 -9.07 4.63 11.25
N ALA A 69 -10.37 4.42 11.05
CA ALA A 69 -11.31 5.52 11.02
C ALA A 69 -11.50 5.99 12.46
N SER A 70 -11.32 7.25 12.70
CA SER A 70 -11.57 7.84 14.00
C SER A 70 -13.00 8.35 14.09
#